data_e48b8d6301127e42abd78222187ad254
#
_entry.id   e48b8d6301127e42abd78222187ad254
#
_cell.length_a   1.000
_cell.length_b   1.000
_cell.length_c   1.000
_cell.angle_alpha   90.00
_cell.angle_beta   90.00
_cell.angle_gamma   90.00
#
_symmetry.space_group_name_H-M   'P 1'
#
loop_
_entity.id
_entity.type
_entity.pdbx_description
1 polymer ?
#
loop_
_entity_poly.entity_id
_entity_poly.type
_entity_poly.pdbx_seq_one_letter_code
_entity_poly.pdbx_strand_id
1 'polypeptide(L)'
;MGMATLSALTVVVYIQDNVGWGWGLGVPTIAMALSILAFLLGSPLYNRLKPGGSPLVRVAQVVVAALKKKKQVVPEDATLLYENRELDAAISVHGRLLRSNQFKWLDKATIVTDGDITDSKSPNLWRLATVHRVEELKSIIRILPIWASGILLVASSSHQNSFTIQQARTMDRHLSGSFQIPPATLSVFGVITMLSGLVLYERLFVPFARRFTRNPSGITCLQRVGVGLMVNLLGTIVASFVEIKRKAVAANHNLLDDPKAIIPICVFWLVPQFCLHGVAEVFMSAGRMEFLYDQSPESMRSIAAALYWIAISIGNYVGTLIVSLVHNYSGKKTNWLPDRNLNRGRLECYYWLVSGVQAINLIYYVVCAWFYTYKPLEEVSEICNKDKLSSVILDKKGGEEVEPARNETS
;
A
#
# COMPACT_ATOMS: atom_id res chain seq x y z
N MET A 1 14.57 3.79 -7.28
CA MET A 1 13.37 4.02 -8.12
C MET A 1 13.22 5.50 -8.50
N GLY A 2 13.17 6.46 -7.57
CA GLY A 2 12.97 7.89 -7.87
C GLY A 2 14.01 8.51 -8.83
N MET A 3 15.30 8.19 -8.70
CA MET A 3 16.34 8.66 -9.63
C MET A 3 16.14 8.13 -11.05
N ALA A 4 15.71 6.88 -11.19
CA ALA A 4 15.40 6.31 -12.50
C ALA A 4 14.18 7.00 -13.14
N THR A 5 13.15 7.30 -12.33
CA THR A 5 11.99 8.06 -12.79
C THR A 5 12.38 9.48 -13.20
N LEU A 6 13.26 10.14 -12.44
CA LEU A 6 13.76 11.48 -12.78
C LEU A 6 14.51 11.46 -14.12
N SER A 7 15.42 10.49 -14.32
CA SER A 7 16.14 10.33 -15.60
C SER A 7 15.19 10.04 -16.77
N ALA A 8 14.18 9.24 -16.55
CA ALA A 8 13.18 8.95 -17.59
C ALA A 8 12.39 10.20 -17.98
N LEU A 9 11.90 10.97 -17.02
CA LEU A 9 11.11 12.17 -17.26
C LEU A 9 11.90 13.35 -17.84
N THR A 10 13.22 13.37 -17.66
CA THR A 10 14.07 14.42 -18.22
C THR A 10 14.71 13.98 -19.53
N VAL A 11 15.59 12.97 -19.48
CA VAL A 11 16.42 12.57 -20.62
C VAL A 11 15.59 11.83 -21.67
N VAL A 12 14.81 10.80 -21.25
CA VAL A 12 14.09 9.97 -22.22
C VAL A 12 12.95 10.76 -22.89
N VAL A 13 12.20 11.56 -22.11
CA VAL A 13 11.13 12.43 -22.68
C VAL A 13 11.73 13.47 -23.62
N TYR A 14 12.87 14.07 -23.27
CA TYR A 14 13.54 15.02 -24.16
C TYR A 14 13.95 14.36 -25.49
N ILE A 15 14.49 13.14 -25.46
CA ILE A 15 14.84 12.37 -26.67
C ILE A 15 13.57 12.06 -27.50
N GLN A 16 12.47 11.68 -26.84
CA GLN A 16 11.21 11.39 -27.54
C GLN A 16 10.66 12.59 -28.30
N ASP A 17 10.70 13.78 -27.69
CA ASP A 17 10.12 14.98 -28.27
C ASP A 17 11.04 15.66 -29.31
N ASN A 18 12.37 15.60 -29.17
CA ASN A 18 13.31 16.35 -30.02
C ASN A 18 14.10 15.48 -31.00
N VAL A 19 14.40 14.21 -30.67
CA VAL A 19 15.20 13.31 -31.53
C VAL A 19 14.30 12.33 -32.28
N GLY A 20 13.25 11.85 -31.61
CA GLY A 20 12.27 10.96 -32.18
C GLY A 20 11.92 9.76 -31.29
N TRP A 21 10.74 9.23 -31.51
CA TRP A 21 10.16 8.14 -30.74
C TRP A 21 10.96 6.83 -30.84
N GLY A 22 11.63 6.58 -31.97
CA GLY A 22 12.45 5.38 -32.16
C GLY A 22 13.60 5.30 -31.16
N TRP A 23 14.36 6.39 -31.02
CA TRP A 23 15.44 6.48 -30.03
C TRP A 23 14.93 6.58 -28.61
N GLY A 24 13.83 7.32 -28.39
CA GLY A 24 13.21 7.46 -27.07
C GLY A 24 12.70 6.14 -26.50
N LEU A 25 12.30 5.17 -27.32
CA LEU A 25 11.94 3.82 -26.90
C LEU A 25 13.15 2.86 -26.95
N GLY A 26 14.08 3.06 -27.87
CA GLY A 26 15.26 2.21 -28.03
C GLY A 26 16.18 2.22 -26.82
N VAL A 27 16.49 3.40 -26.27
CA VAL A 27 17.39 3.54 -25.10
C VAL A 27 16.85 2.76 -23.88
N PRO A 28 15.59 2.93 -23.42
CA PRO A 28 15.05 2.12 -22.33
C PRO A 28 15.03 0.62 -22.62
N THR A 29 14.77 0.24 -23.88
CA THR A 29 14.75 -1.18 -24.30
C THR A 29 16.13 -1.82 -24.15
N ILE A 30 17.19 -1.13 -24.58
CA ILE A 30 18.59 -1.60 -24.41
C ILE A 30 18.93 -1.71 -22.93
N ALA A 31 18.58 -0.69 -22.11
CA ALA A 31 18.80 -0.70 -20.67
C ALA A 31 18.09 -1.88 -19.99
N MET A 32 16.86 -2.20 -20.42
CA MET A 32 16.10 -3.35 -19.92
C MET A 32 16.77 -4.68 -20.32
N ALA A 33 17.25 -4.81 -21.56
CA ALA A 33 17.98 -6.00 -22.01
C ALA A 33 19.25 -6.22 -21.21
N LEU A 34 20.04 -5.16 -20.94
CA LEU A 34 21.22 -5.23 -20.10
C LEU A 34 20.89 -5.59 -18.64
N SER A 35 19.77 -5.08 -18.10
CA SER A 35 19.29 -5.43 -16.76
C SER A 35 18.93 -6.92 -16.66
N ILE A 36 18.25 -7.46 -17.67
CA ILE A 36 17.91 -8.90 -17.73
C ILE A 36 19.19 -9.74 -17.80
N LEU A 37 20.15 -9.35 -18.63
CA LEU A 37 21.45 -10.03 -18.75
C LEU A 37 22.19 -10.04 -17.42
N ALA A 38 22.27 -8.90 -16.73
CA ALA A 38 22.90 -8.78 -15.42
C ALA A 38 22.20 -9.67 -14.37
N PHE A 39 20.86 -9.71 -14.39
CA PHE A 39 20.08 -10.58 -13.51
C PHE A 39 20.37 -12.08 -13.76
N LEU A 40 20.44 -12.50 -15.00
CA LEU A 40 20.74 -13.87 -15.37
C LEU A 40 22.16 -14.29 -15.00
N LEU A 41 23.14 -13.41 -15.23
CA LEU A 41 24.53 -13.62 -14.82
C LEU A 41 24.69 -13.69 -13.28
N GLY A 42 23.88 -12.96 -12.52
CA GLY A 42 23.82 -13.04 -11.06
C GLY A 42 23.13 -14.28 -10.51
N SER A 43 22.46 -15.09 -11.34
CA SER A 43 21.66 -16.26 -10.91
C SER A 43 22.40 -17.25 -9.99
N PRO A 44 23.70 -17.57 -10.17
CA PRO A 44 24.42 -18.46 -9.27
C PRO A 44 24.66 -17.88 -7.86
N LEU A 45 24.59 -16.54 -7.71
CA LEU A 45 24.79 -15.85 -6.43
C LEU A 45 23.48 -15.79 -5.60
N TYR A 46 22.33 -16.10 -6.17
CA TYR A 46 21.05 -15.98 -5.47
C TYR A 46 20.80 -17.18 -4.53
N ASN A 47 20.44 -16.86 -3.30
CA ASN A 47 19.98 -17.86 -2.34
C ASN A 47 18.55 -18.31 -2.69
N ARG A 48 18.40 -19.59 -3.04
CA ARG A 48 17.11 -20.17 -3.42
C ARG A 48 16.47 -20.83 -2.21
N LEU A 49 15.56 -20.13 -1.55
CA LEU A 49 14.74 -20.67 -0.48
C LEU A 49 13.61 -21.53 -1.08
N LYS A 50 13.39 -22.71 -0.51
CA LYS A 50 12.26 -23.55 -0.90
C LYS A 50 10.95 -22.89 -0.42
N PRO A 51 9.92 -22.79 -1.28
CA PRO A 51 8.64 -22.22 -0.87
C PRO A 51 7.96 -23.06 0.19
N GLY A 52 7.52 -22.45 1.29
CA GLY A 52 6.82 -23.11 2.42
C GLY A 52 5.34 -23.44 2.15
N GLY A 53 4.95 -23.68 0.90
CA GLY A 53 3.58 -23.92 0.49
C GLY A 53 2.85 -22.64 0.03
N SER A 54 1.68 -22.81 -0.57
CA SER A 54 0.88 -21.67 -1.06
C SER A 54 0.11 -21.00 0.08
N PRO A 55 0.32 -19.70 0.36
CA PRO A 55 -0.46 -18.98 1.35
C PRO A 55 -1.97 -18.93 1.05
N LEU A 56 -2.34 -18.87 -0.24
CA LEU A 56 -3.74 -18.88 -0.66
C LEU A 56 -4.44 -20.20 -0.33
N VAL A 57 -3.74 -21.32 -0.47
CA VAL A 57 -4.28 -22.64 -0.09
C VAL A 57 -4.53 -22.68 1.42
N ARG A 58 -3.64 -22.13 2.24
CA ARG A 58 -3.85 -22.06 3.70
C ARG A 58 -5.07 -21.23 4.07
N VAL A 59 -5.25 -20.08 3.43
CA VAL A 59 -6.46 -19.25 3.60
C VAL A 59 -7.71 -20.05 3.25
N ALA A 60 -7.73 -20.74 2.11
CA ALA A 60 -8.84 -21.58 1.69
C ALA A 60 -9.12 -22.72 2.70
N GLN A 61 -8.07 -23.39 3.20
CA GLN A 61 -8.18 -24.43 4.21
C GLN A 61 -8.86 -23.94 5.49
N VAL A 62 -8.45 -22.79 6.03
CA VAL A 62 -9.05 -22.18 7.23
C VAL A 62 -10.52 -21.85 7.00
N VAL A 63 -10.87 -21.22 5.88
CA VAL A 63 -12.25 -20.87 5.55
C VAL A 63 -13.12 -22.11 5.43
N VAL A 64 -12.67 -23.14 4.69
CA VAL A 64 -13.39 -24.42 4.52
C VAL A 64 -13.56 -25.14 5.85
N ALA A 65 -12.54 -25.19 6.69
CA ALA A 65 -12.62 -25.80 8.03
C ALA A 65 -13.66 -25.08 8.91
N ALA A 66 -13.63 -23.73 8.93
CA ALA A 66 -14.60 -22.93 9.68
C ALA A 66 -16.05 -23.14 9.19
N LEU A 67 -16.25 -23.21 7.86
CA LEU A 67 -17.57 -23.47 7.27
C LEU A 67 -18.11 -24.86 7.58
N LYS A 68 -17.26 -25.90 7.57
CA LYS A 68 -17.64 -27.26 7.95
C LYS A 68 -18.10 -27.34 9.41
N LYS A 69 -17.50 -26.51 10.29
CA LYS A 69 -17.77 -26.50 11.74
C LYS A 69 -18.73 -25.36 12.16
N LYS A 70 -19.51 -24.79 11.24
CA LYS A 70 -20.40 -23.66 11.54
C LYS A 70 -21.38 -23.88 12.69
N LYS A 71 -21.76 -25.14 12.99
CA LYS A 71 -22.68 -25.52 14.06
C LYS A 71 -22.01 -25.63 15.44
N GLN A 72 -20.68 -25.69 15.50
CA GLN A 72 -19.96 -25.81 16.75
C GLN A 72 -19.90 -24.50 17.51
N VAL A 73 -19.86 -24.56 18.83
CA VAL A 73 -19.72 -23.41 19.73
C VAL A 73 -18.22 -23.26 20.09
N VAL A 74 -17.67 -22.07 19.93
CA VAL A 74 -16.27 -21.80 20.25
C VAL A 74 -16.11 -21.77 21.76
N PRO A 75 -15.22 -22.58 22.38
CA PRO A 75 -14.94 -22.51 23.80
C PRO A 75 -14.32 -21.15 24.17
N GLU A 76 -14.63 -20.65 25.37
CA GLU A 76 -14.03 -19.41 25.89
C GLU A 76 -12.55 -19.60 26.22
N ASP A 77 -12.20 -20.78 26.74
CA ASP A 77 -10.82 -21.14 27.04
C ASP A 77 -9.99 -21.35 25.77
N ALA A 78 -8.97 -20.53 25.61
CA ALA A 78 -8.04 -20.60 24.49
C ALA A 78 -7.22 -21.91 24.48
N THR A 79 -7.02 -22.55 25.64
CA THR A 79 -6.24 -23.79 25.79
C THR A 79 -6.91 -25.01 25.15
N LEU A 80 -8.23 -24.96 24.91
CA LEU A 80 -9.00 -26.03 24.28
C LEU A 80 -8.93 -25.98 22.74
N LEU A 81 -8.31 -24.96 22.19
CA LEU A 81 -8.16 -24.80 20.74
C LEU A 81 -6.92 -25.51 20.24
N TYR A 82 -7.00 -26.05 19.02
CA TYR A 82 -5.91 -26.81 18.44
C TYR A 82 -4.69 -25.96 18.15
N GLU A 83 -3.58 -26.30 18.78
CA GLU A 83 -2.26 -25.73 18.56
C GLU A 83 -1.25 -26.83 18.20
N ASN A 84 -0.42 -26.58 17.18
CA ASN A 84 0.66 -27.48 16.82
C ASN A 84 1.90 -26.68 16.42
N ARG A 85 2.89 -26.65 17.33
CA ARG A 85 4.12 -25.85 17.16
C ARG A 85 4.99 -26.35 16.01
N GLU A 86 5.07 -27.66 15.81
CA GLU A 86 5.89 -28.25 14.76
C GLU A 86 5.34 -27.96 13.38
N LEU A 87 4.00 -28.01 13.23
CA LEU A 87 3.32 -27.72 11.97
C LEU A 87 3.45 -26.24 11.57
N ASP A 88 3.52 -25.34 12.55
CA ASP A 88 3.59 -23.90 12.34
C ASP A 88 5.03 -23.35 12.41
N ALA A 89 6.04 -24.19 12.74
CA ALA A 89 7.44 -23.74 12.86
C ALA A 89 7.98 -23.05 11.62
N ALA A 90 7.59 -23.52 10.43
CA ALA A 90 8.01 -22.93 9.16
C ALA A 90 7.37 -21.56 8.85
N ILE A 91 6.29 -21.19 9.55
CA ILE A 91 5.51 -19.98 9.29
C ILE A 91 5.51 -18.98 10.44
N SER A 92 6.04 -19.34 11.61
CA SER A 92 6.09 -18.51 12.83
C SER A 92 7.53 -18.23 13.30
N VAL A 93 8.43 -17.90 12.36
CA VAL A 93 9.88 -17.75 12.64
C VAL A 93 10.19 -16.63 13.66
N HIS A 94 9.47 -15.51 13.64
CA HIS A 94 9.73 -14.33 14.50
C HIS A 94 8.66 -14.14 15.60
N GLY A 95 7.81 -15.11 15.82
CA GLY A 95 6.81 -15.07 16.87
C GLY A 95 5.47 -15.65 16.46
N ARG A 96 4.67 -15.98 17.45
CA ARG A 96 3.33 -16.55 17.27
C ARG A 96 2.29 -15.44 17.33
N LEU A 97 1.23 -15.61 16.54
CA LEU A 97 0.04 -14.77 16.63
C LEU A 97 -0.84 -15.29 17.78
N LEU A 98 -1.13 -14.41 18.73
CA LEU A 98 -2.04 -14.70 19.83
C LEU A 98 -3.49 -14.63 19.36
N ARG A 99 -4.36 -15.44 20.00
CA ARG A 99 -5.80 -15.42 19.73
C ARG A 99 -6.38 -14.03 19.98
N SER A 100 -7.13 -13.52 19.00
CA SER A 100 -7.90 -12.28 19.12
C SER A 100 -9.40 -12.56 19.21
N ASN A 101 -10.14 -11.66 19.89
CA ASN A 101 -11.58 -11.79 20.04
C ASN A 101 -12.41 -11.37 18.81
N GLN A 102 -11.75 -10.90 17.74
CA GLN A 102 -12.41 -10.52 16.48
C GLN A 102 -12.68 -11.76 15.62
N PHE A 103 -13.71 -11.70 14.76
CA PHE A 103 -14.06 -12.78 13.81
C PHE A 103 -14.13 -14.18 14.46
N LYS A 104 -14.79 -14.30 15.61
CA LYS A 104 -14.94 -15.57 16.38
C LYS A 104 -15.47 -16.74 15.55
N TRP A 105 -16.19 -16.50 14.45
CA TRP A 105 -16.66 -17.56 13.55
C TRP A 105 -15.52 -18.33 12.87
N LEU A 106 -14.34 -17.71 12.67
CA LEU A 106 -13.15 -18.37 12.14
C LEU A 106 -12.50 -19.31 13.17
N ASP A 107 -12.62 -19.00 14.46
CA ASP A 107 -12.07 -19.84 15.53
C ASP A 107 -12.70 -21.24 15.54
N LYS A 108 -13.85 -21.43 14.94
CA LYS A 108 -14.47 -22.74 14.75
C LYS A 108 -13.59 -23.73 14.00
N ALA A 109 -12.67 -23.23 13.14
CA ALA A 109 -11.71 -24.06 12.43
C ALA A 109 -10.71 -24.75 13.35
N THR A 110 -10.49 -24.25 14.57
CA THR A 110 -9.52 -24.78 15.53
C THR A 110 -10.11 -25.80 16.51
N ILE A 111 -11.42 -26.05 16.48
CA ILE A 111 -12.09 -27.02 17.35
C ILE A 111 -11.80 -28.43 16.83
N VAL A 112 -11.28 -29.29 17.68
CA VAL A 112 -11.04 -30.71 17.34
C VAL A 112 -12.37 -31.46 17.33
N THR A 113 -12.65 -32.18 16.26
CA THR A 113 -13.82 -33.06 16.12
C THR A 113 -13.39 -34.45 15.63
N ASP A 114 -14.23 -35.44 15.84
CA ASP A 114 -13.94 -36.81 15.43
C ASP A 114 -13.62 -36.89 13.92
N GLY A 115 -12.54 -37.58 13.58
CA GLY A 115 -12.07 -37.73 12.21
C GLY A 115 -11.24 -36.54 11.66
N ASP A 116 -10.85 -35.58 12.49
CA ASP A 116 -9.98 -34.48 12.07
C ASP A 116 -8.50 -34.86 12.11
N ILE A 117 -8.15 -35.82 12.96
CA ILE A 117 -6.80 -36.34 13.10
C ILE A 117 -6.80 -37.75 12.52
N THR A 118 -5.95 -38.00 11.53
CA THR A 118 -5.78 -39.31 10.89
C THR A 118 -5.02 -40.26 11.84
N ASP A 119 -5.16 -41.56 11.66
CA ASP A 119 -4.45 -42.63 12.45
C ASP A 119 -2.93 -42.42 12.52
N SER A 120 -2.34 -41.76 11.55
CA SER A 120 -0.94 -41.31 11.50
C SER A 120 -0.60 -40.07 12.34
N LYS A 121 -1.51 -39.62 13.23
CA LYS A 121 -1.39 -38.37 14.02
C LYS A 121 -1.23 -37.07 13.19
N SER A 122 -1.40 -37.11 11.88
CA SER A 122 -1.36 -35.90 11.05
C SER A 122 -2.75 -35.26 10.95
N PRO A 123 -2.89 -33.95 11.17
CA PRO A 123 -4.18 -33.28 11.08
C PRO A 123 -4.59 -33.11 9.61
N ASN A 124 -5.89 -33.29 9.33
CA ASN A 124 -6.45 -32.98 8.04
C ASN A 124 -6.66 -31.44 7.95
N LEU A 125 -5.78 -30.74 7.24
CA LEU A 125 -5.76 -29.28 7.13
C LEU A 125 -7.03 -28.69 6.48
N TRP A 126 -7.85 -29.49 5.78
CA TRP A 126 -9.13 -29.06 5.23
C TRP A 126 -10.30 -29.16 6.23
N ARG A 127 -10.03 -29.67 7.43
CA ARG A 127 -11.01 -29.82 8.51
C ARG A 127 -10.56 -29.16 9.81
N LEU A 128 -9.24 -29.15 10.08
CA LEU A 128 -8.66 -28.62 11.31
C LEU A 128 -7.52 -27.65 10.99
N ALA A 129 -7.58 -26.46 11.57
CA ALA A 129 -6.55 -25.45 11.45
C ALA A 129 -6.00 -25.09 12.83
N THR A 130 -4.75 -24.64 12.90
CA THR A 130 -4.14 -24.13 14.14
C THR A 130 -4.62 -22.70 14.41
N VAL A 131 -4.57 -22.27 15.69
CA VAL A 131 -4.87 -20.88 16.10
C VAL A 131 -4.02 -19.89 15.31
N HIS A 132 -2.72 -20.18 15.11
CA HIS A 132 -1.82 -19.33 14.34
C HIS A 132 -2.32 -19.07 12.90
N ARG A 133 -2.74 -20.12 12.19
CA ARG A 133 -3.27 -19.99 10.79
C ARG A 133 -4.58 -19.22 10.72
N VAL A 134 -5.43 -19.38 11.73
CA VAL A 134 -6.68 -18.60 11.82
C VAL A 134 -6.36 -17.13 12.05
N GLU A 135 -5.42 -16.81 12.94
CA GLU A 135 -5.01 -15.43 13.18
C GLU A 135 -4.25 -14.80 11.98
N GLU A 136 -3.52 -15.60 11.19
CA GLU A 136 -2.98 -15.15 9.90
C GLU A 136 -4.10 -14.63 8.99
N LEU A 137 -5.18 -15.40 8.83
CA LEU A 137 -6.32 -14.99 8.01
C LEU A 137 -7.04 -13.76 8.59
N LYS A 138 -7.27 -13.74 9.90
CA LYS A 138 -7.89 -12.59 10.58
C LYS A 138 -7.07 -11.30 10.38
N SER A 139 -5.74 -11.39 10.41
CA SER A 139 -4.85 -10.25 10.15
C SER A 139 -5.04 -9.68 8.75
N ILE A 140 -5.16 -10.54 7.74
CA ILE A 140 -5.45 -10.09 6.37
C ILE A 140 -6.82 -9.43 6.28
N ILE A 141 -7.87 -10.02 6.88
CA ILE A 141 -9.22 -9.44 6.84
C ILE A 141 -9.25 -8.06 7.49
N ARG A 142 -8.50 -7.85 8.59
CA ARG A 142 -8.39 -6.52 9.25
C ARG A 142 -7.75 -5.47 8.35
N ILE A 143 -6.82 -5.85 7.48
CA ILE A 143 -6.15 -4.94 6.55
C ILE A 143 -7.08 -4.47 5.43
N LEU A 144 -8.06 -5.29 5.00
CA LEU A 144 -8.90 -5.02 3.82
C LEU A 144 -9.63 -3.66 3.83
N PRO A 145 -10.24 -3.17 4.94
CA PRO A 145 -10.90 -1.87 4.95
C PRO A 145 -9.92 -0.71 4.65
N ILE A 146 -8.72 -0.75 5.25
CA ILE A 146 -7.69 0.26 5.00
C ILE A 146 -7.13 0.12 3.58
N TRP A 147 -6.96 -1.10 3.10
CA TRP A 147 -6.54 -1.39 1.73
C TRP A 147 -7.54 -0.83 0.70
N ALA A 148 -8.85 -0.94 0.96
CA ALA A 148 -9.89 -0.40 0.08
C ALA A 148 -9.81 1.12 -0.07
N SER A 149 -9.40 1.87 0.97
CA SER A 149 -9.15 3.30 0.87
C SER A 149 -8.04 3.63 -0.12
N GLY A 150 -7.06 2.74 -0.26
CA GLY A 150 -5.99 2.85 -1.26
C GLY A 150 -6.51 2.73 -2.69
N ILE A 151 -7.53 1.91 -2.95
CA ILE A 151 -8.19 1.81 -4.26
C ILE A 151 -8.86 3.14 -4.61
N LEU A 152 -9.63 3.72 -3.69
CA LEU A 152 -10.32 5.00 -3.91
C LEU A 152 -9.34 6.15 -4.11
N LEU A 153 -8.21 6.14 -3.40
CA LEU A 153 -7.13 7.11 -3.61
C LEU A 153 -6.59 7.04 -5.03
N VAL A 154 -6.20 5.84 -5.50
CA VAL A 154 -5.66 5.66 -6.85
C VAL A 154 -6.71 6.01 -7.90
N ALA A 155 -7.98 5.61 -7.69
CA ALA A 155 -9.07 5.94 -8.59
C ALA A 155 -9.24 7.44 -8.81
N SER A 156 -9.10 8.22 -7.75
CA SER A 156 -9.22 9.68 -7.82
C SER A 156 -7.99 10.36 -8.43
N SER A 157 -6.79 9.76 -8.32
CA SER A 157 -5.54 10.37 -8.79
C SER A 157 -5.10 9.87 -10.17
N SER A 158 -5.66 8.76 -10.67
CA SER A 158 -5.18 8.03 -11.85
C SER A 158 -5.10 8.87 -13.13
N HIS A 159 -6.09 9.72 -13.37
CA HIS A 159 -6.16 10.54 -14.58
C HIS A 159 -5.65 11.97 -14.40
N GLN A 160 -5.28 12.36 -13.19
CA GLN A 160 -4.83 13.72 -12.90
C GLN A 160 -3.60 14.10 -13.71
N ASN A 161 -2.60 13.22 -13.80
CA ASN A 161 -1.41 13.48 -14.62
C ASN A 161 -1.76 13.66 -16.10
N SER A 162 -2.67 12.87 -16.65
CA SER A 162 -3.09 12.97 -18.05
C SER A 162 -3.77 14.30 -18.33
N PHE A 163 -4.69 14.75 -17.47
CA PHE A 163 -5.34 16.05 -17.62
C PHE A 163 -4.37 17.21 -17.42
N THR A 164 -3.43 17.12 -16.48
CA THR A 164 -2.42 18.15 -16.27
C THR A 164 -1.48 18.30 -17.49
N ILE A 165 -1.11 17.18 -18.15
CA ILE A 165 -0.35 17.22 -19.41
C ILE A 165 -1.17 17.88 -20.53
N GLN A 166 -2.49 17.62 -20.61
CA GLN A 166 -3.35 18.28 -21.58
C GLN A 166 -3.49 19.78 -21.28
N GLN A 167 -3.64 20.19 -20.03
CA GLN A 167 -3.61 21.59 -19.61
C GLN A 167 -2.29 22.26 -20.03
N ALA A 168 -1.16 21.63 -19.75
CA ALA A 168 0.16 22.16 -20.08
C ALA A 168 0.36 22.39 -21.59
N ARG A 169 -0.27 21.54 -22.44
CA ARG A 169 -0.23 21.72 -23.91
C ARG A 169 -0.93 22.98 -24.37
N THR A 170 -1.90 23.48 -23.64
CA THR A 170 -2.66 24.69 -23.97
C THR A 170 -2.11 25.95 -23.30
N MET A 171 -1.07 25.84 -22.46
CA MET A 171 -0.45 26.96 -21.74
C MET A 171 0.88 27.37 -22.36
N ASP A 172 1.35 28.58 -22.04
CA ASP A 172 2.65 29.06 -22.49
C ASP A 172 3.78 28.29 -21.76
N ARG A 173 4.57 27.56 -22.55
CA ARG A 173 5.66 26.68 -22.10
C ARG A 173 7.06 27.25 -22.39
N HIS A 174 7.15 28.49 -22.89
CA HIS A 174 8.44 29.11 -23.17
C HIS A 174 9.18 29.43 -21.88
N LEU A 175 10.43 28.95 -21.77
CA LEU A 175 11.33 29.24 -20.66
C LEU A 175 12.28 30.38 -21.04
N SER A 176 12.87 30.31 -22.23
CA SER A 176 13.81 31.31 -22.75
C SER A 176 13.89 31.18 -24.27
N GLY A 177 13.72 32.26 -25.01
CA GLY A 177 13.86 32.31 -26.46
C GLY A 177 13.07 31.22 -27.18
N SER A 178 13.76 30.30 -27.81
CA SER A 178 13.16 29.20 -28.59
C SER A 178 12.91 27.91 -27.81
N PHE A 179 13.31 27.82 -26.53
CA PHE A 179 13.17 26.59 -25.75
C PHE A 179 11.78 26.46 -25.11
N GLN A 180 11.07 25.40 -25.49
CA GLN A 180 9.78 25.03 -24.92
C GLN A 180 9.90 23.80 -24.03
N ILE A 181 9.33 23.86 -22.83
CA ILE A 181 9.30 22.72 -21.90
C ILE A 181 8.33 21.66 -22.43
N PRO A 182 8.74 20.39 -22.61
CA PRO A 182 7.81 19.30 -22.90
C PRO A 182 6.75 19.16 -21.81
N PRO A 183 5.45 19.02 -22.15
CA PRO A 183 4.38 18.99 -21.15
C PRO A 183 4.55 17.89 -20.08
N ALA A 184 5.05 16.72 -20.48
CA ALA A 184 5.25 15.58 -19.58
C ALA A 184 6.40 15.82 -18.58
N THR A 185 7.39 16.65 -18.92
CA THR A 185 8.53 16.98 -18.04
C THR A 185 8.11 17.73 -16.77
N LEU A 186 6.94 18.40 -16.77
CA LEU A 186 6.45 19.11 -15.57
C LEU A 186 6.24 18.18 -14.36
N SER A 187 5.97 16.91 -14.56
CA SER A 187 5.89 15.93 -13.47
C SER A 187 7.22 15.74 -12.71
N VAL A 188 8.34 16.20 -13.29
CA VAL A 188 9.66 16.25 -12.62
C VAL A 188 9.60 17.02 -11.30
N PHE A 189 8.81 18.10 -11.24
CA PHE A 189 8.65 18.86 -9.99
C PHE A 189 8.05 18.01 -8.86
N GLY A 190 7.09 17.14 -9.19
CA GLY A 190 6.55 16.18 -8.22
C GLY A 190 7.59 15.17 -7.75
N VAL A 191 8.40 14.63 -8.67
CA VAL A 191 9.45 13.66 -8.33
C VAL A 191 10.58 14.31 -7.50
N ILE A 192 11.02 15.52 -7.86
CA ILE A 192 12.02 16.27 -7.08
C ILE A 192 11.48 16.55 -5.67
N THR A 193 10.23 16.99 -5.57
CA THR A 193 9.58 17.27 -4.28
C THR A 193 9.44 15.97 -3.45
N MET A 194 9.11 14.85 -4.08
CA MET A 194 9.07 13.55 -3.42
C MET A 194 10.45 13.13 -2.90
N LEU A 195 11.50 13.23 -3.71
CA LEU A 195 12.86 12.85 -3.32
C LEU A 195 13.41 13.74 -2.21
N SER A 196 13.30 15.07 -2.36
CA SER A 196 13.71 16.02 -1.33
C SER A 196 12.87 15.91 -0.07
N GLY A 197 11.56 15.72 -0.24
CA GLY A 197 10.61 15.51 0.85
C GLY A 197 10.91 14.26 1.67
N LEU A 198 11.35 13.16 1.04
CA LEU A 198 11.76 11.95 1.74
C LEU A 198 12.97 12.20 2.65
N VAL A 199 13.99 12.90 2.13
CA VAL A 199 15.18 13.28 2.92
C VAL A 199 14.81 14.21 4.07
N LEU A 200 13.97 15.22 3.82
CA LEU A 200 13.49 16.14 4.84
C LEU A 200 12.65 15.42 5.90
N TYR A 201 11.81 14.48 5.48
CA TYR A 201 11.01 13.66 6.38
C TYR A 201 11.90 12.87 7.35
N GLU A 202 12.90 12.14 6.84
CA GLU A 202 13.77 11.30 7.66
C GLU A 202 14.74 12.11 8.53
N ARG A 203 15.29 13.20 8.01
CA ARG A 203 16.32 13.99 8.69
C ARG A 203 15.79 15.07 9.64
N LEU A 204 14.64 15.65 9.33
CA LEU A 204 14.07 16.75 10.11
C LEU A 204 12.76 16.34 10.81
N PHE A 205 11.79 15.80 10.08
CA PHE A 205 10.47 15.54 10.62
C PHE A 205 10.50 14.41 11.67
N VAL A 206 11.13 13.27 11.38
CA VAL A 206 11.17 12.12 12.29
C VAL A 206 11.89 12.46 13.61
N PRO A 207 13.09 13.08 13.64
CA PRO A 207 13.72 13.48 14.89
C PRO A 207 12.91 14.49 15.72
N PHE A 208 12.23 15.44 15.02
CA PHE A 208 11.35 16.39 15.68
C PHE A 208 10.11 15.71 16.25
N ALA A 209 9.43 14.89 15.47
CA ALA A 209 8.24 14.16 15.90
C ALA A 209 8.51 13.20 17.07
N ARG A 210 9.66 12.54 17.11
CA ARG A 210 10.09 11.66 18.22
C ARG A 210 10.07 12.37 19.57
N ARG A 211 10.42 13.66 19.60
CA ARG A 211 10.43 14.44 20.86
C ARG A 211 9.04 14.58 21.47
N PHE A 212 7.99 14.59 20.66
CA PHE A 212 6.60 14.77 21.12
C PHE A 212 5.85 13.45 21.23
N THR A 213 6.06 12.53 20.28
CA THR A 213 5.27 11.29 20.22
C THR A 213 5.87 10.13 20.99
N ARG A 214 7.17 10.22 21.39
CA ARG A 214 7.95 9.11 21.99
C ARG A 214 7.99 7.83 21.14
N ASN A 215 7.57 7.90 19.89
CA ASN A 215 7.58 6.77 18.97
C ASN A 215 8.89 6.77 18.14
N PRO A 216 9.62 5.64 18.02
CA PRO A 216 10.84 5.54 17.21
C PRO A 216 10.69 6.00 15.76
N SER A 217 9.54 5.73 15.15
CA SER A 217 9.20 6.12 13.77
C SER A 217 8.64 7.55 13.65
N GLY A 218 8.56 8.31 14.74
CA GLY A 218 7.97 9.65 14.80
C GLY A 218 6.44 9.62 14.84
N ILE A 219 5.78 9.19 13.78
CA ILE A 219 4.31 9.01 13.70
C ILE A 219 3.98 7.58 13.25
N THR A 220 2.79 7.10 13.58
CA THR A 220 2.36 5.76 13.17
C THR A 220 2.15 5.67 11.66
N CYS A 221 2.29 4.48 11.09
CA CYS A 221 2.06 4.25 9.64
C CYS A 221 0.66 4.75 9.22
N LEU A 222 -0.36 4.53 10.05
CA LEU A 222 -1.72 4.98 9.78
C LEU A 222 -1.83 6.52 9.79
N GLN A 223 -1.25 7.19 10.79
CA GLN A 223 -1.23 8.67 10.82
C GLN A 223 -0.50 9.23 9.59
N ARG A 224 0.60 8.60 9.19
CA ARG A 224 1.38 8.97 8.00
C ARG A 224 0.52 8.90 6.74
N VAL A 225 -0.19 7.80 6.51
CA VAL A 225 -1.10 7.66 5.38
C VAL A 225 -2.23 8.71 5.43
N GLY A 226 -2.81 8.98 6.61
CA GLY A 226 -3.85 9.99 6.78
C GLY A 226 -3.39 11.40 6.40
N VAL A 227 -2.19 11.81 6.83
CA VAL A 227 -1.57 13.09 6.43
C VAL A 227 -1.38 13.13 4.92
N GLY A 228 -0.88 12.05 4.32
CA GLY A 228 -0.72 11.96 2.86
C GLY A 228 -2.04 12.12 2.09
N LEU A 229 -3.12 11.48 2.56
CA LEU A 229 -4.46 11.64 1.96
C LEU A 229 -4.95 13.10 2.04
N MET A 230 -4.72 13.78 3.15
CA MET A 230 -5.10 15.19 3.32
C MET A 230 -4.31 16.09 2.39
N VAL A 231 -2.99 15.92 2.27
CA VAL A 231 -2.16 16.71 1.35
C VAL A 231 -2.53 16.44 -0.11
N ASN A 232 -2.87 15.19 -0.46
CA ASN A 232 -3.33 14.84 -1.80
C ASN A 232 -4.66 15.54 -2.16
N LEU A 233 -5.60 15.59 -1.22
CA LEU A 233 -6.85 16.35 -1.36
C LEU A 233 -6.58 17.83 -1.60
N LEU A 234 -5.69 18.45 -0.82
CA LEU A 234 -5.28 19.84 -1.01
C LEU A 234 -4.67 20.07 -2.40
N GLY A 235 -3.83 19.14 -2.88
CA GLY A 235 -3.27 19.18 -4.24
C GLY A 235 -4.35 19.22 -5.33
N THR A 236 -5.41 18.42 -5.19
CA THR A 236 -6.52 18.40 -6.15
C THR A 236 -7.38 19.67 -6.07
N ILE A 237 -7.59 20.21 -4.88
CA ILE A 237 -8.27 21.51 -4.70
C ILE A 237 -7.48 22.64 -5.38
N VAL A 238 -6.16 22.66 -5.21
CA VAL A 238 -5.28 23.63 -5.90
C VAL A 238 -5.38 23.46 -7.41
N ALA A 239 -5.40 22.22 -7.92
CA ALA A 239 -5.60 21.95 -9.34
C ALA A 239 -6.94 22.53 -9.87
N SER A 240 -8.02 22.46 -9.07
CA SER A 240 -9.31 23.08 -9.41
C SER A 240 -9.20 24.60 -9.57
N PHE A 241 -8.53 25.27 -8.64
CA PHE A 241 -8.32 26.72 -8.70
C PHE A 241 -7.43 27.15 -9.87
N VAL A 242 -6.37 26.40 -10.14
CA VAL A 242 -5.49 26.64 -11.29
C VAL A 242 -6.27 26.53 -12.60
N GLU A 243 -7.16 25.53 -12.72
CA GLU A 243 -7.99 25.37 -13.91
C GLU A 243 -9.01 26.51 -14.07
N ILE A 244 -9.66 26.93 -12.99
CA ILE A 244 -10.56 28.10 -13.01
C ILE A 244 -9.81 29.34 -13.52
N LYS A 245 -8.58 29.59 -13.02
CA LYS A 245 -7.75 30.69 -13.46
C LYS A 245 -7.35 30.57 -14.93
N ARG A 246 -6.89 29.38 -15.37
CA ARG A 246 -6.53 29.12 -16.77
C ARG A 246 -7.69 29.43 -17.69
N LYS A 247 -8.87 29.00 -17.34
CA LYS A 247 -10.10 29.19 -18.11
C LYS A 247 -10.56 30.64 -18.14
N ALA A 248 -10.44 31.34 -17.04
CA ALA A 248 -10.74 32.78 -16.99
C ALA A 248 -9.83 33.60 -17.93
N VAL A 249 -8.52 33.28 -17.97
CA VAL A 249 -7.58 33.91 -18.92
C VAL A 249 -7.95 33.56 -20.37
N ALA A 250 -8.31 32.27 -20.65
CA ALA A 250 -8.75 31.87 -21.98
C ALA A 250 -10.02 32.61 -22.44
N ALA A 251 -10.98 32.82 -21.53
CA ALA A 251 -12.20 33.58 -21.80
C ALA A 251 -11.93 35.07 -22.11
N ASN A 252 -11.06 35.72 -21.33
CA ASN A 252 -10.71 37.11 -21.51
C ASN A 252 -10.02 37.41 -22.85
N HIS A 253 -9.36 36.40 -23.45
CA HIS A 253 -8.68 36.52 -24.73
C HIS A 253 -9.49 35.91 -25.89
N ASN A 254 -10.75 35.47 -25.66
CA ASN A 254 -11.62 34.84 -26.66
C ASN A 254 -11.00 33.55 -27.28
N LEU A 255 -10.21 32.78 -26.50
CA LEU A 255 -9.50 31.57 -26.97
C LEU A 255 -10.25 30.26 -26.62
N LEU A 256 -11.47 30.34 -26.12
CA LEU A 256 -12.25 29.17 -25.71
C LEU A 256 -12.62 28.24 -26.87
N ASP A 257 -12.79 28.81 -28.06
CA ASP A 257 -13.29 28.09 -29.23
C ASP A 257 -12.18 27.45 -30.07
N ASP A 258 -10.93 27.86 -29.88
CA ASP A 258 -9.78 27.28 -30.58
C ASP A 258 -9.10 26.19 -29.75
N PRO A 259 -9.17 24.92 -30.19
CA PRO A 259 -8.55 23.80 -29.47
C PRO A 259 -7.02 23.82 -29.51
N LYS A 260 -6.41 24.59 -30.41
CA LYS A 260 -4.94 24.70 -30.56
C LYS A 260 -4.37 25.99 -30.00
N ALA A 261 -5.22 26.90 -29.50
CA ALA A 261 -4.78 28.18 -28.95
C ALA A 261 -3.87 27.97 -27.73
N ILE A 262 -2.77 28.71 -27.72
CA ILE A 262 -1.89 28.82 -26.55
C ILE A 262 -2.41 29.99 -25.70
N ILE A 263 -2.88 29.64 -24.49
CA ILE A 263 -3.39 30.61 -23.54
C ILE A 263 -2.20 31.34 -22.93
N PRO A 264 -2.23 32.70 -22.81
CA PRO A 264 -1.15 33.52 -22.27
C PRO A 264 -1.09 33.41 -20.74
N ILE A 265 -0.94 32.20 -20.23
CA ILE A 265 -0.71 31.87 -18.84
C ILE A 265 0.50 30.94 -18.73
N CYS A 266 1.44 31.28 -17.87
CA CYS A 266 2.66 30.51 -17.70
C CYS A 266 2.37 29.11 -17.15
N VAL A 267 2.99 28.10 -17.75
CA VAL A 267 2.84 26.67 -17.36
C VAL A 267 3.26 26.40 -15.92
N PHE A 268 4.09 27.24 -15.31
CA PHE A 268 4.53 27.08 -13.91
C PHE A 268 3.38 27.22 -12.88
N TRP A 269 2.21 27.69 -13.29
CA TRP A 269 1.01 27.65 -12.45
C TRP A 269 0.57 26.20 -12.12
N LEU A 270 1.04 25.20 -12.88
CA LEU A 270 0.79 23.79 -12.58
C LEU A 270 1.78 23.21 -11.54
N VAL A 271 2.90 23.90 -11.25
CA VAL A 271 3.94 23.38 -10.32
C VAL A 271 3.41 23.16 -8.89
N PRO A 272 2.63 24.07 -8.28
CA PRO A 272 2.15 23.87 -6.91
C PRO A 272 1.37 22.57 -6.72
N GLN A 273 0.52 22.18 -7.68
CA GLN A 273 -0.22 20.91 -7.59
C GLN A 273 0.72 19.69 -7.69
N PHE A 274 1.76 19.74 -8.56
CA PHE A 274 2.76 18.67 -8.64
C PHE A 274 3.56 18.55 -7.34
N CYS A 275 3.96 19.68 -6.73
CA CYS A 275 4.67 19.68 -5.46
C CYS A 275 3.82 19.08 -4.33
N LEU A 276 2.55 19.47 -4.22
CA LEU A 276 1.64 18.91 -3.22
C LEU A 276 1.45 17.41 -3.39
N HIS A 277 1.28 16.94 -4.64
CA HIS A 277 1.22 15.51 -4.90
C HIS A 277 2.53 14.79 -4.58
N GLY A 278 3.69 15.41 -4.85
CA GLY A 278 5.00 14.87 -4.47
C GLY A 278 5.14 14.71 -2.95
N VAL A 279 4.73 15.72 -2.17
CA VAL A 279 4.69 15.63 -0.70
C VAL A 279 3.72 14.54 -0.24
N ALA A 280 2.52 14.49 -0.81
CA ALA A 280 1.54 13.46 -0.48
C ALA A 280 2.09 12.06 -0.70
N GLU A 281 2.80 11.83 -1.80
CA GLU A 281 3.39 10.53 -2.16
C GLU A 281 4.45 10.09 -1.15
N VAL A 282 5.25 11.01 -0.59
CA VAL A 282 6.21 10.70 0.51
C VAL A 282 5.51 10.04 1.69
N PHE A 283 4.36 10.60 2.08
CA PHE A 283 3.60 10.09 3.23
C PHE A 283 2.82 8.82 2.89
N MET A 284 2.23 8.74 1.71
CA MET A 284 1.32 7.65 1.35
C MET A 284 2.03 6.38 0.89
N SER A 285 3.01 6.49 -0.02
CA SER A 285 3.62 5.32 -0.66
C SER A 285 4.37 4.48 0.37
N ALA A 286 5.28 5.10 1.11
CA ALA A 286 6.02 4.41 2.15
C ALA A 286 5.11 3.93 3.29
N GLY A 287 4.17 4.79 3.75
CA GLY A 287 3.26 4.43 4.85
C GLY A 287 2.33 3.26 4.52
N ARG A 288 1.79 3.18 3.30
CA ARG A 288 0.93 2.07 2.87
C ARG A 288 1.71 0.76 2.72
N MET A 289 2.89 0.81 2.11
CA MET A 289 3.70 -0.39 1.92
C MET A 289 4.20 -0.92 3.26
N GLU A 290 4.71 -0.05 4.13
CA GLU A 290 5.13 -0.37 5.49
C GLU A 290 3.97 -0.97 6.30
N PHE A 291 2.80 -0.34 6.30
CA PHE A 291 1.61 -0.85 6.96
C PHE A 291 1.21 -2.25 6.49
N LEU A 292 1.12 -2.47 5.18
CA LEU A 292 0.76 -3.76 4.63
C LEU A 292 1.79 -4.84 4.98
N TYR A 293 3.07 -4.49 4.96
CA TYR A 293 4.16 -5.40 5.26
C TYR A 293 4.21 -5.77 6.74
N ASP A 294 4.08 -4.79 7.64
CA ASP A 294 4.17 -4.99 9.08
C ASP A 294 2.94 -5.70 9.65
N GLN A 295 1.76 -5.38 9.14
CA GLN A 295 0.52 -5.98 9.62
C GLN A 295 0.23 -7.36 9.00
N SER A 296 0.86 -7.69 7.88
CA SER A 296 0.76 -9.03 7.30
C SER A 296 1.58 -10.04 8.11
N PRO A 297 1.10 -11.29 8.23
CA PRO A 297 1.89 -12.41 8.75
C PRO A 297 3.16 -12.61 7.90
N GLU A 298 4.23 -13.08 8.51
CA GLU A 298 5.52 -13.29 7.82
C GLU A 298 5.42 -14.20 6.61
N SER A 299 4.72 -15.30 6.79
CA SER A 299 4.45 -16.27 5.74
C SER A 299 3.63 -15.71 4.57
N MET A 300 2.99 -14.55 4.75
CA MET A 300 2.08 -13.89 3.80
C MET A 300 2.56 -12.51 3.34
N ARG A 301 3.81 -12.12 3.63
CA ARG A 301 4.40 -10.83 3.20
C ARG A 301 4.38 -10.64 1.68
N SER A 302 4.49 -11.72 0.91
CA SER A 302 4.31 -11.68 -0.55
C SER A 302 2.89 -11.29 -0.97
N ILE A 303 1.88 -11.70 -0.19
CA ILE A 303 0.48 -11.28 -0.41
C ILE A 303 0.32 -9.78 -0.14
N ALA A 304 1.01 -9.23 0.87
CA ALA A 304 0.99 -7.79 1.14
C ALA A 304 1.47 -6.97 -0.06
N ALA A 305 2.58 -7.36 -0.68
CA ALA A 305 3.08 -6.72 -1.89
C ALA A 305 2.09 -6.88 -3.06
N ALA A 306 1.49 -8.07 -3.23
CA ALA A 306 0.48 -8.31 -4.25
C ALA A 306 -0.77 -7.43 -4.03
N LEU A 307 -1.27 -7.32 -2.79
CA LEU A 307 -2.40 -6.46 -2.43
C LEU A 307 -2.12 -4.98 -2.77
N TYR A 308 -0.89 -4.50 -2.52
CA TYR A 308 -0.50 -3.15 -2.88
C TYR A 308 -0.66 -2.88 -4.39
N TRP A 309 -0.13 -3.78 -5.24
CA TRP A 309 -0.23 -3.62 -6.70
C TRP A 309 -1.64 -3.88 -7.24
N ILE A 310 -2.40 -4.79 -6.64
CA ILE A 310 -3.81 -5.02 -6.98
C ILE A 310 -4.64 -3.77 -6.69
N ALA A 311 -4.41 -3.08 -5.56
CA ALA A 311 -5.09 -1.82 -5.26
C ALA A 311 -4.84 -0.76 -6.33
N ILE A 312 -3.59 -0.64 -6.82
CA ILE A 312 -3.24 0.29 -7.89
C ILE A 312 -3.97 -0.09 -9.19
N SER A 313 -3.99 -1.37 -9.54
CA SER A 313 -4.65 -1.84 -10.77
C SER A 313 -6.16 -1.59 -10.74
N ILE A 314 -6.83 -2.02 -9.67
CA ILE A 314 -8.28 -1.80 -9.50
C ILE A 314 -8.58 -0.30 -9.47
N GLY A 315 -7.77 0.49 -8.75
CA GLY A 315 -7.92 1.94 -8.67
C GLY A 315 -7.88 2.61 -10.04
N ASN A 316 -6.95 2.23 -10.91
CA ASN A 316 -6.88 2.75 -12.28
C ASN A 316 -8.13 2.41 -13.11
N TYR A 317 -8.65 1.16 -13.00
CA TYR A 317 -9.89 0.79 -13.67
C TYR A 317 -11.09 1.57 -13.14
N VAL A 318 -11.21 1.73 -11.82
CA VAL A 318 -12.28 2.54 -11.20
C VAL A 318 -12.14 4.01 -11.62
N GLY A 319 -10.93 4.56 -11.67
CA GLY A 319 -10.67 5.91 -12.18
C GLY A 319 -11.13 6.09 -13.63
N THR A 320 -10.80 5.14 -14.51
CA THR A 320 -11.28 5.14 -15.90
C THR A 320 -12.81 5.07 -15.97
N LEU A 321 -13.42 4.27 -15.12
CA LEU A 321 -14.87 4.20 -15.02
C LEU A 321 -15.47 5.55 -14.60
N ILE A 322 -14.90 6.24 -13.61
CA ILE A 322 -15.34 7.57 -13.17
C ILE A 322 -15.27 8.57 -14.35
N VAL A 323 -14.15 8.61 -15.08
CA VAL A 323 -13.99 9.50 -16.25
C VAL A 323 -15.04 9.17 -17.31
N SER A 324 -15.25 7.90 -17.63
CA SER A 324 -16.23 7.46 -18.62
C SER A 324 -17.66 7.83 -18.21
N LEU A 325 -18.01 7.66 -16.94
CA LEU A 325 -19.30 8.06 -16.41
C LEU A 325 -19.50 9.58 -16.51
N VAL A 326 -18.51 10.37 -16.09
CA VAL A 326 -18.57 11.83 -16.18
C VAL A 326 -18.72 12.27 -17.64
N HIS A 327 -17.94 11.69 -18.56
CA HIS A 327 -18.04 11.99 -19.99
C HIS A 327 -19.44 11.68 -20.53
N ASN A 328 -19.99 10.51 -20.26
CA ASN A 328 -21.28 10.09 -20.77
C ASN A 328 -22.46 10.88 -20.18
N TYR A 329 -22.44 11.14 -18.88
CA TYR A 329 -23.56 11.84 -18.22
C TYR A 329 -23.51 13.36 -18.41
N SER A 330 -22.32 13.97 -18.50
CA SER A 330 -22.20 15.42 -18.73
C SER A 330 -22.40 15.81 -20.18
N GLY A 331 -22.20 14.88 -21.14
CA GLY A 331 -22.19 15.13 -22.59
C GLY A 331 -23.48 15.66 -23.20
N LYS A 332 -24.63 15.48 -22.54
CA LYS A 332 -25.93 15.87 -23.11
C LYS A 332 -26.26 17.36 -22.99
N LYS A 333 -25.74 18.10 -22.03
CA LYS A 333 -26.05 19.54 -21.80
C LYS A 333 -24.83 20.43 -21.64
N THR A 334 -23.78 19.95 -20.95
CA THR A 334 -22.53 20.69 -20.73
C THR A 334 -21.42 19.67 -20.63
N ASN A 335 -20.76 19.38 -21.75
CA ASN A 335 -19.69 18.39 -21.78
C ASN A 335 -18.52 18.84 -20.88
N TRP A 336 -18.32 18.16 -19.73
CA TRP A 336 -17.26 18.49 -18.78
C TRP A 336 -15.88 18.10 -19.33
N LEU A 337 -15.82 16.97 -20.05
CA LEU A 337 -14.60 16.41 -20.60
C LEU A 337 -14.74 16.19 -22.11
N PRO A 338 -14.67 17.24 -22.93
CA PRO A 338 -14.80 17.12 -24.38
C PRO A 338 -13.54 16.48 -24.99
N ASP A 339 -13.71 15.64 -26.01
CA ASP A 339 -12.61 14.90 -26.66
C ASP A 339 -11.62 15.79 -27.41
N ARG A 340 -12.08 16.91 -27.98
CA ARG A 340 -11.30 17.73 -28.90
C ARG A 340 -10.85 19.07 -28.36
N ASN A 341 -11.63 19.69 -27.49
CA ASN A 341 -11.35 21.04 -27.00
C ASN A 341 -11.50 21.15 -25.49
N LEU A 342 -10.38 21.00 -24.77
CA LEU A 342 -10.34 21.12 -23.32
C LEU A 342 -10.81 22.49 -22.83
N ASN A 343 -10.61 23.56 -23.63
CA ASN A 343 -10.96 24.93 -23.25
C ASN A 343 -12.48 25.15 -23.13
N ARG A 344 -13.30 24.43 -23.90
CA ARG A 344 -14.77 24.42 -23.80
C ARG A 344 -15.28 23.50 -22.68
N GLY A 345 -14.46 22.57 -22.20
CA GLY A 345 -14.80 21.65 -21.13
C GLY A 345 -14.99 22.35 -19.79
N ARG A 346 -15.45 21.61 -18.81
CA ARG A 346 -15.53 22.04 -17.40
C ARG A 346 -14.66 21.13 -16.54
N LEU A 347 -13.35 21.11 -16.85
CA LEU A 347 -12.39 20.29 -16.12
C LEU A 347 -12.32 20.69 -14.63
N GLU A 348 -12.60 21.96 -14.32
CA GLU A 348 -12.75 22.42 -12.94
C GLU A 348 -13.82 21.65 -12.18
N CYS A 349 -14.97 21.36 -12.81
CA CYS A 349 -16.05 20.58 -12.19
C CYS A 349 -15.61 19.13 -11.94
N TYR A 350 -14.83 18.53 -12.85
CA TYR A 350 -14.26 17.20 -12.65
C TYR A 350 -13.30 17.20 -11.45
N TYR A 351 -12.40 18.19 -11.33
CA TYR A 351 -11.51 18.27 -10.17
C TYR A 351 -12.27 18.47 -8.86
N TRP A 352 -13.35 19.22 -8.83
CA TRP A 352 -14.22 19.35 -7.66
C TRP A 352 -14.91 18.04 -7.30
N LEU A 353 -15.41 17.29 -8.30
CA LEU A 353 -15.98 15.95 -8.09
C LEU A 353 -14.94 15.01 -7.47
N VAL A 354 -13.74 14.99 -8.03
CA VAL A 354 -12.63 14.16 -7.54
C VAL A 354 -12.23 14.57 -6.12
N SER A 355 -12.18 15.88 -5.82
CA SER A 355 -11.93 16.36 -4.46
C SER A 355 -13.01 15.90 -3.48
N GLY A 356 -14.28 15.89 -3.90
CA GLY A 356 -15.37 15.34 -3.09
C GLY A 356 -15.20 13.84 -2.80
N VAL A 357 -14.82 13.04 -3.80
CA VAL A 357 -14.53 11.61 -3.63
C VAL A 357 -13.35 11.40 -2.69
N GLN A 358 -12.27 12.22 -2.81
CA GLN A 358 -11.12 12.16 -1.91
C GLN A 358 -11.47 12.56 -0.47
N ALA A 359 -12.33 13.55 -0.27
CA ALA A 359 -12.80 13.96 1.05
C ALA A 359 -13.60 12.82 1.72
N ILE A 360 -14.52 12.19 0.99
CA ILE A 360 -15.26 11.02 1.46
C ILE A 360 -14.30 9.88 1.81
N ASN A 361 -13.31 9.61 0.95
CA ASN A 361 -12.30 8.59 1.20
C ASN A 361 -11.45 8.90 2.45
N LEU A 362 -11.09 10.16 2.68
CA LEU A 362 -10.37 10.58 3.89
C LEU A 362 -11.19 10.29 5.15
N ILE A 363 -12.47 10.63 5.15
CA ILE A 363 -13.37 10.34 6.27
C ILE A 363 -13.47 8.81 6.49
N TYR A 364 -13.71 8.05 5.43
CA TYR A 364 -13.73 6.58 5.47
C TYR A 364 -12.43 6.02 6.05
N TYR A 365 -11.29 6.51 5.57
CA TYR A 365 -9.97 6.09 6.06
C TYR A 365 -9.79 6.38 7.55
N VAL A 366 -10.14 7.58 8.02
CA VAL A 366 -10.01 7.96 9.44
C VAL A 366 -10.87 7.06 10.32
N VAL A 367 -12.11 6.76 9.91
CA VAL A 367 -12.98 5.83 10.63
C VAL A 367 -12.37 4.43 10.69
N CYS A 368 -11.90 3.89 9.55
CA CYS A 368 -11.26 2.58 9.53
C CYS A 368 -9.98 2.53 10.38
N ALA A 369 -9.16 3.59 10.34
CA ALA A 369 -7.93 3.68 11.11
C ALA A 369 -8.21 3.77 12.63
N TRP A 370 -9.29 4.44 13.03
CA TRP A 370 -9.71 4.53 14.43
C TRP A 370 -10.10 3.17 15.01
N PHE A 371 -10.83 2.34 14.26
CA PHE A 371 -11.25 1.00 14.68
C PHE A 371 -10.22 -0.08 14.39
N TYR A 372 -9.06 0.27 13.82
CA TYR A 372 -8.05 -0.72 13.48
C TYR A 372 -7.35 -1.26 14.70
N THR A 373 -7.31 -2.60 14.83
CA THR A 373 -6.58 -3.29 15.90
C THR A 373 -5.32 -3.92 15.30
N TYR A 374 -4.16 -3.52 15.81
CA TYR A 374 -2.87 -4.09 15.37
C TYR A 374 -2.79 -5.59 15.65
N LYS A 375 -1.97 -6.30 14.85
CA LYS A 375 -1.78 -7.74 15.04
C LYS A 375 -1.18 -8.03 16.41
N PRO A 376 -1.74 -8.98 17.19
CA PRO A 376 -1.20 -9.38 18.49
C PRO A 376 -0.01 -10.33 18.25
N LEU A 377 1.21 -9.83 18.42
CA LEU A 377 2.44 -10.65 18.41
C LEU A 377 2.85 -10.98 19.84
N GLU A 378 3.21 -12.24 20.09
CA GLU A 378 3.92 -12.63 21.31
C GLU A 378 5.38 -12.16 21.16
N GLU A 379 5.82 -11.24 22.03
CA GLU A 379 7.20 -10.74 21.99
C GLU A 379 8.19 -11.87 22.27
N VAL A 380 9.22 -12.00 21.46
CA VAL A 380 10.28 -13.02 21.62
C VAL A 380 10.97 -12.95 22.97
N SER A 381 10.99 -11.77 23.60
CA SER A 381 11.50 -11.57 24.98
C SER A 381 10.71 -12.32 26.06
N GLU A 382 9.37 -12.45 25.90
CA GLU A 382 8.56 -13.23 26.82
C GLU A 382 8.75 -14.74 26.64
N ILE A 383 8.96 -15.20 25.43
CA ILE A 383 9.25 -16.62 25.13
C ILE A 383 10.57 -17.02 25.77
N CYS A 384 11.62 -16.23 25.62
CA CYS A 384 12.93 -16.49 26.21
C CYS A 384 12.91 -16.47 27.74
N ASN A 385 12.05 -15.65 28.36
CA ASN A 385 11.84 -15.63 29.80
C ASN A 385 10.98 -16.83 30.30
N LYS A 386 9.95 -17.23 29.54
CA LYS A 386 9.14 -18.41 29.89
C LYS A 386 9.94 -19.70 29.75
N ASP A 387 10.77 -19.83 28.72
CA ASP A 387 11.63 -21.01 28.51
C ASP A 387 12.75 -21.07 29.56
N LYS A 388 13.33 -19.93 29.97
CA LYS A 388 14.26 -19.86 31.11
C LYS A 388 13.59 -20.16 32.45
N LEU A 389 12.35 -19.71 32.64
CA LEU A 389 11.61 -19.98 33.87
C LEU A 389 11.18 -21.44 33.96
N SER A 390 10.77 -22.05 32.84
CA SER A 390 10.43 -23.47 32.76
C SER A 390 11.65 -24.41 32.94
N SER A 391 12.82 -24.03 32.41
CA SER A 391 14.06 -24.76 32.64
C SER A 391 14.53 -24.69 34.10
N VAL A 392 14.39 -23.50 34.73
CA VAL A 392 14.71 -23.30 36.16
C VAL A 392 13.74 -24.08 37.09
N ILE A 393 12.47 -24.21 36.71
CA ILE A 393 11.48 -24.98 37.46
C ILE A 393 11.70 -26.48 37.32
N LEU A 394 12.13 -26.93 36.14
CA LEU A 394 12.52 -28.35 35.91
C LEU A 394 13.79 -28.71 36.64
N ASP A 395 14.81 -27.86 36.69
CA ASP A 395 16.03 -28.03 37.46
C ASP A 395 15.76 -28.10 39.00
N LYS A 396 14.84 -27.27 39.51
CA LYS A 396 14.44 -27.29 40.90
C LYS A 396 13.66 -28.57 41.27
N LYS A 397 12.84 -29.13 40.34
CA LYS A 397 12.14 -30.39 40.59
C LYS A 397 13.03 -31.62 40.43
N GLY A 398 14.08 -31.52 39.63
CA GLY A 398 15.09 -32.60 39.49
C GLY A 398 16.12 -32.64 40.61
N GLY A 399 16.22 -31.59 41.44
CA GLY A 399 17.14 -31.51 42.57
C GLY A 399 16.56 -31.98 43.93
N GLU A 400 15.27 -32.33 43.99
CA GLU A 400 14.61 -32.78 45.22
C GLU A 400 14.46 -34.30 45.36
N GLU A 401 14.87 -35.12 44.36
CA GLU A 401 14.89 -36.56 44.46
C GLU A 401 16.34 -37.04 44.35
N VAL A 402 17.08 -37.11 45.47
CA VAL A 402 18.04 -38.17 45.88
C VAL A 402 18.77 -37.73 47.16
N GLU A 403 18.18 -37.98 48.30
CA GLU A 403 18.94 -38.20 49.53
C GLU A 403 18.91 -39.72 49.83
N PRO A 404 20.03 -40.44 49.70
CA PRO A 404 20.04 -41.83 50.10
C PRO A 404 20.18 -41.93 51.62
N ALA A 405 19.24 -42.65 52.27
CA ALA A 405 19.24 -42.99 53.66
C ALA A 405 20.59 -43.59 54.06
N ARG A 406 21.28 -42.97 54.99
CA ARG A 406 22.46 -43.47 55.69
C ARG A 406 22.03 -44.51 56.71
N ASN A 407 22.27 -45.78 56.39
CA ASN A 407 22.20 -46.86 57.37
C ASN A 407 23.32 -46.69 58.41
N GLU A 408 22.94 -46.42 59.64
CA GLU A 408 23.74 -46.69 60.81
C GLU A 408 23.58 -48.18 61.16
N THR A 409 24.64 -48.90 61.12
CA THR A 409 24.84 -50.15 61.96
C THR A 409 26.26 -50.23 62.43
N SER A 410 26.40 -50.09 63.74
CA SER A 410 27.43 -50.58 64.71
C SER A 410 28.91 -50.40 64.35
#